data_e305feac8ba638fbfd443e13feb2e14d
#
_entry.id   e305feac8ba638fbfd443e13feb2e14d
#
_cell.length_a   1.000
_cell.length_b   1.000
_cell.length_c   1.000
_cell.angle_alpha   90.00
_cell.angle_beta   90.00
_cell.angle_gamma   90.00
#
_symmetry.space_group_name_H-M   'P 1'
#
loop_
_entity.id
_entity.type
_entity.pdbx_description
1 polymer ?
#
loop_
_entity_poly.entity_id
_entity_poly.type
_entity_poly.pdbx_seq_one_letter_code
_entity_poly.pdbx_strand_id
1 'polypeptide(L)'
;MPLRPIVAEALGTALLLATVVGSGIMAERLSGGNVGVALLANAIATGGGLYALITMFGPISGAHFNPVVTLSLTGAGLSPRGHALPFIVAQVAGGVLGVWLAHLMFDLPILQASMKARTGIGQWAAEATATFG
;
A
#
# COMPACT_ATOMS: atom_id res chain seq x y z
N MET A 1 -7.93 -16.36 -16.41
CA MET A 1 -6.76 -15.70 -15.86
C MET A 1 -6.08 -16.62 -14.86
N PRO A 2 -4.75 -16.78 -14.86
CA PRO A 2 -4.07 -17.61 -13.88
C PRO A 2 -4.20 -17.02 -12.47
N LEU A 3 -4.35 -17.89 -11.47
CA LEU A 3 -4.51 -17.49 -10.06
C LEU A 3 -3.24 -16.83 -9.48
N ARG A 4 -2.08 -17.25 -9.97
CA ARG A 4 -0.76 -16.82 -9.46
C ARG A 4 -0.56 -15.30 -9.43
N PRO A 5 -0.85 -14.52 -10.50
CA PRO A 5 -0.75 -13.06 -10.44
C PRO A 5 -1.75 -12.41 -9.47
N ILE A 6 -2.97 -12.94 -9.35
CA ILE A 6 -3.97 -12.42 -8.41
C ILE A 6 -3.49 -12.57 -6.96
N VAL A 7 -2.96 -13.76 -6.62
CA VAL A 7 -2.39 -14.03 -5.29
C VAL A 7 -1.17 -13.13 -5.04
N ALA A 8 -0.33 -12.89 -6.04
CA ALA A 8 0.81 -11.98 -5.92
C ALA A 8 0.38 -10.55 -5.63
N GLU A 9 -0.68 -10.04 -6.28
CA GLU A 9 -1.24 -8.71 -6.00
C GLU A 9 -1.84 -8.64 -4.58
N ALA A 10 -2.58 -9.66 -4.15
CA ALA A 10 -3.13 -9.70 -2.80
C ALA A 10 -2.04 -9.72 -1.73
N LEU A 11 -1.07 -10.62 -1.86
CA LEU A 11 0.04 -10.75 -0.91
C LEU A 11 0.95 -9.52 -0.92
N GLY A 12 1.32 -9.04 -2.11
CA GLY A 12 2.17 -7.85 -2.24
C GLY A 12 1.52 -6.62 -1.62
N THR A 13 0.23 -6.40 -1.88
CA THR A 13 -0.49 -5.28 -1.26
C THR A 13 -0.64 -5.47 0.26
N ALA A 14 -0.92 -6.68 0.72
CA ALA A 14 -1.00 -6.96 2.16
C ALA A 14 0.32 -6.66 2.87
N LEU A 15 1.44 -7.14 2.34
CA LEU A 15 2.77 -6.90 2.90
C LEU A 15 3.17 -5.42 2.80
N LEU A 16 2.80 -4.74 1.71
CA LEU A 16 3.03 -3.31 1.57
C LEU A 16 2.28 -2.52 2.66
N LEU A 17 0.98 -2.75 2.83
CA LEU A 17 0.18 -2.05 3.84
C LEU A 17 0.62 -2.41 5.26
N ALA A 18 1.00 -3.67 5.52
CA ALA A 18 1.58 -4.06 6.81
C ALA A 18 2.91 -3.30 7.08
N THR A 19 3.74 -3.13 6.07
CA THR A 19 5.00 -2.35 6.17
C THR A 19 4.70 -0.88 6.42
N VAL A 20 3.83 -0.25 5.65
CA VAL A 20 3.49 1.17 5.76
C VAL A 20 2.87 1.48 7.13
N VAL A 21 1.85 0.74 7.52
CA VAL A 21 1.14 0.97 8.78
C VAL A 21 2.00 0.55 9.98
N GLY A 22 2.63 -0.62 9.91
CA GLY A 22 3.47 -1.14 10.99
C GLY A 22 4.69 -0.27 11.26
N SER A 23 5.40 0.17 10.22
CA SER A 23 6.54 1.09 10.39
C SER A 23 6.09 2.46 10.90
N GLY A 24 4.92 2.95 10.52
CA GLY A 24 4.34 4.18 11.06
C GLY A 24 4.08 4.10 12.56
N ILE A 25 3.41 3.03 13.01
CA ILE A 25 3.14 2.78 14.43
C ILE A 25 4.45 2.68 15.22
N MET A 26 5.42 1.91 14.72
CA MET A 26 6.73 1.75 15.36
C MET A 26 7.46 3.09 15.44
N ALA A 27 7.51 3.84 14.35
CA ALA A 27 8.18 5.12 14.28
C ALA A 27 7.56 6.14 15.25
N GLU A 28 6.24 6.22 15.35
CA GLU A 28 5.57 7.09 16.33
C GLU A 28 5.93 6.71 17.78
N ARG A 29 5.96 5.40 18.09
CA ARG A 29 6.32 4.92 19.44
C ARG A 29 7.76 5.22 19.83
N LEU A 30 8.70 5.16 18.86
CA LEU A 30 10.14 5.27 19.12
C LEU A 30 10.72 6.69 18.93
N SER A 31 10.00 7.60 18.29
CA SER A 31 10.49 8.93 17.96
C SER A 31 10.51 9.91 19.14
N GLY A 32 10.00 9.53 20.30
CA GLY A 32 9.93 10.41 21.46
C GLY A 32 9.12 11.70 21.22
N GLY A 33 8.10 11.64 20.36
CA GLY A 33 7.27 12.78 19.98
C GLY A 33 7.83 13.62 18.82
N ASN A 34 9.00 13.26 18.27
CA ASN A 34 9.55 13.94 17.09
C ASN A 34 8.89 13.43 15.80
N VAL A 35 7.89 14.16 15.33
CA VAL A 35 7.10 13.82 14.13
C VAL A 35 7.96 13.73 12.87
N GLY A 36 9.00 14.58 12.76
CA GLY A 36 9.91 14.55 11.60
C GLY A 36 10.72 13.26 11.54
N VAL A 37 11.23 12.79 12.67
CA VAL A 37 11.95 11.50 12.76
C VAL A 37 10.99 10.34 12.48
N ALA A 38 9.77 10.36 13.02
CA ALA A 38 8.77 9.35 12.75
C ALA A 38 8.44 9.25 11.25
N LEU A 39 8.21 10.41 10.61
CA LEU A 39 7.93 10.48 9.18
C LEU A 39 9.10 9.93 8.33
N LEU A 40 10.33 10.33 8.64
CA LEU A 40 11.52 9.88 7.93
C LEU A 40 11.70 8.36 8.04
N ALA A 41 11.57 7.82 9.25
CA ALA A 41 11.69 6.37 9.49
C ALA A 41 10.61 5.58 8.73
N ASN A 42 9.36 6.05 8.76
CA ASN A 42 8.27 5.45 8.00
C ASN A 42 8.51 5.52 6.48
N ALA A 43 8.97 6.65 5.97
CA ALA A 43 9.24 6.84 4.54
C ALA A 43 10.37 5.90 4.05
N ILE A 44 11.46 5.76 4.81
CA ILE A 44 12.57 4.84 4.48
C ILE A 44 12.08 3.39 4.49
N ALA A 45 11.35 2.98 5.53
CA ALA A 45 10.81 1.62 5.63
C ALA A 45 9.85 1.31 4.48
N THR A 46 8.96 2.26 4.14
CA THR A 46 8.02 2.13 3.02
C THR A 46 8.74 1.99 1.69
N GLY A 47 9.72 2.87 1.42
CA GLY A 47 10.49 2.83 0.18
C GLY A 47 11.28 1.53 0.02
N GLY A 48 11.96 1.08 1.08
CA GLY A 48 12.70 -0.18 1.09
C GLY A 48 11.77 -1.39 0.92
N GLY A 49 10.65 -1.40 1.62
CA GLY A 49 9.63 -2.46 1.51
C GLY A 49 9.02 -2.52 0.11
N LEU A 50 8.65 -1.37 -0.45
CA LEU A 50 8.10 -1.30 -1.80
C LEU A 50 9.10 -1.80 -2.85
N TYR A 51 10.37 -1.38 -2.76
CA TYR A 51 11.44 -1.86 -3.64
C TYR A 51 11.56 -3.39 -3.59
N ALA A 52 11.61 -3.97 -2.40
CA ALA A 52 11.73 -5.41 -2.22
C ALA A 52 10.52 -6.15 -2.81
N LEU A 53 9.30 -5.66 -2.55
CA LEU A 53 8.05 -6.26 -3.05
C LEU A 53 7.95 -6.16 -4.58
N ILE A 54 8.32 -5.04 -5.18
CA ILE A 54 8.35 -4.89 -6.64
C ILE A 54 9.35 -5.87 -7.25
N THR A 55 10.53 -6.01 -6.66
CA THR A 55 11.56 -6.94 -7.13
C THR A 55 11.06 -8.40 -7.05
N MET A 56 10.35 -8.75 -5.97
CA MET A 56 9.85 -10.11 -5.73
C MET A 56 8.65 -10.46 -6.63
N PHE A 57 7.67 -9.57 -6.71
CA PHE A 57 6.39 -9.86 -7.37
C PHE A 57 6.28 -9.32 -8.80
N GLY A 58 7.17 -8.41 -9.21
CA GLY A 58 7.19 -7.84 -10.55
C GLY A 58 7.15 -8.89 -11.67
N PRO A 59 8.01 -9.92 -11.63
CA PRO A 59 8.01 -11.00 -12.63
C PRO A 59 6.73 -11.86 -12.62
N ILE A 60 5.90 -11.74 -11.59
CA ILE A 60 4.70 -12.59 -11.40
C ILE A 60 3.43 -11.87 -11.83
N SER A 61 3.22 -10.64 -11.36
CA SER A 61 1.99 -9.86 -11.59
C SER A 61 2.22 -8.52 -12.27
N GLY A 62 3.46 -8.04 -12.31
CA GLY A 62 3.78 -6.66 -12.64
C GLY A 62 3.87 -5.75 -11.41
N ALA A 63 3.57 -6.28 -10.21
CA ALA A 63 3.63 -5.57 -8.93
C ALA A 63 2.91 -4.22 -8.95
N HIS A 64 1.64 -4.23 -9.35
CA HIS A 64 0.83 -3.01 -9.36
C HIS A 64 0.53 -2.52 -7.94
N PHE A 65 0.09 -3.40 -7.05
CA PHE A 65 -0.25 -3.15 -5.63
C PHE A 65 -1.15 -1.94 -5.37
N ASN A 66 -1.73 -1.37 -6.39
CA ASN A 66 -2.52 -0.16 -6.34
C ASN A 66 -3.59 -0.17 -7.44
N PRO A 67 -4.88 0.04 -7.11
CA PRO A 67 -5.96 0.12 -8.09
C PRO A 67 -5.73 1.18 -9.17
N VAL A 68 -5.17 2.35 -8.80
CA VAL A 68 -4.92 3.44 -9.77
C VAL A 68 -3.83 3.03 -10.76
N VAL A 69 -2.75 2.41 -10.29
CA VAL A 69 -1.69 1.86 -11.16
C VAL A 69 -2.28 0.81 -12.12
N THR A 70 -3.11 -0.09 -11.59
CA THR A 70 -3.78 -1.10 -12.42
C THR A 70 -4.64 -0.48 -13.52
N LEU A 71 -5.45 0.53 -13.17
CA LEU A 71 -6.31 1.22 -14.13
C LEU A 71 -5.48 2.00 -15.18
N SER A 72 -4.43 2.69 -14.74
CA SER A 72 -3.55 3.46 -15.63
C SER A 72 -2.83 2.56 -16.65
N LEU A 73 -2.23 1.45 -16.18
CA LEU A 73 -1.54 0.51 -17.08
C LEU A 73 -2.53 -0.21 -18.01
N THR A 74 -3.74 -0.52 -17.54
CA THR A 74 -4.79 -1.09 -18.38
C THR A 74 -5.27 -0.09 -19.43
N GLY A 75 -5.47 1.18 -19.06
CA GLY A 75 -5.85 2.25 -19.95
C GLY A 75 -4.79 2.54 -21.02
N ALA A 76 -3.52 2.46 -20.65
CA ALA A 76 -2.38 2.62 -21.56
C ALA A 76 -2.13 1.38 -22.47
N GLY A 77 -2.88 0.30 -22.28
CA GLY A 77 -2.69 -0.94 -23.04
C GLY A 77 -1.48 -1.78 -22.62
N LEU A 78 -0.86 -1.44 -21.49
CA LEU A 78 0.32 -2.12 -20.93
C LEU A 78 -0.06 -3.31 -20.03
N SER A 79 -1.32 -3.41 -19.64
CA SER A 79 -1.87 -4.55 -18.89
C SER A 79 -3.19 -5.03 -19.52
N PRO A 80 -3.44 -6.36 -19.57
CA PRO A 80 -4.67 -6.88 -20.15
C PRO A 80 -5.91 -6.38 -19.40
N ARG A 81 -6.94 -5.93 -20.13
CA ARG A 81 -8.19 -5.40 -19.55
C ARG A 81 -8.88 -6.39 -18.59
N GLY A 82 -8.78 -7.71 -18.89
CA GLY A 82 -9.34 -8.75 -18.03
C GLY A 82 -8.65 -8.92 -16.67
N HIS A 83 -7.50 -8.28 -16.46
CA HIS A 83 -6.79 -8.30 -15.18
C HIS A 83 -7.25 -7.19 -14.22
N ALA A 84 -7.85 -6.12 -14.71
CA ALA A 84 -8.14 -4.93 -13.90
C ALA A 84 -9.01 -5.25 -12.68
N LEU A 85 -10.19 -5.81 -12.88
CA LEU A 85 -11.12 -6.08 -11.78
C LEU A 85 -10.58 -7.13 -10.79
N PRO A 86 -10.07 -8.30 -11.22
CA PRO A 86 -9.46 -9.25 -10.30
C PRO A 86 -8.30 -8.68 -9.48
N PHE A 87 -7.43 -7.86 -10.08
CA PHE A 87 -6.33 -7.20 -9.37
C PHE A 87 -6.84 -6.21 -8.34
N ILE A 88 -7.78 -5.34 -8.71
CA ILE A 88 -8.35 -4.36 -7.78
C ILE A 88 -8.99 -5.04 -6.56
N VAL A 89 -9.77 -6.10 -6.80
CA VAL A 89 -10.37 -6.87 -5.70
C VAL A 89 -9.30 -7.50 -4.81
N ALA A 90 -8.28 -8.10 -5.41
CA ALA A 90 -7.16 -8.70 -4.68
C ALA A 90 -6.37 -7.66 -3.87
N GLN A 91 -6.10 -6.49 -4.45
CA GLN A 91 -5.41 -5.37 -3.80
C GLN A 91 -6.20 -4.81 -2.63
N VAL A 92 -7.50 -4.59 -2.79
CA VAL A 92 -8.36 -4.09 -1.70
C VAL A 92 -8.43 -5.10 -0.55
N ALA A 93 -8.68 -6.37 -0.86
CA ALA A 93 -8.72 -7.43 0.15
C ALA A 93 -7.35 -7.59 0.84
N GLY A 94 -6.27 -7.63 0.07
CA GLY A 94 -4.90 -7.69 0.58
C GLY A 94 -4.56 -6.49 1.47
N GLY A 95 -4.93 -5.28 1.05
CA GLY A 95 -4.70 -4.06 1.80
C GLY A 95 -5.38 -4.09 3.19
N VAL A 96 -6.65 -4.49 3.25
CA VAL A 96 -7.37 -4.65 4.51
C VAL A 96 -6.68 -5.67 5.42
N LEU A 97 -6.32 -6.84 4.88
CA LEU A 97 -5.61 -7.87 5.64
C LEU A 97 -4.24 -7.40 6.12
N GLY A 98 -3.51 -6.63 5.32
CA GLY A 98 -2.22 -6.04 5.70
C GLY A 98 -2.33 -5.05 6.86
N VAL A 99 -3.34 -4.19 6.85
CA VAL A 99 -3.62 -3.27 7.97
C VAL A 99 -3.99 -4.04 9.23
N TRP A 100 -4.85 -5.06 9.13
CA TRP A 100 -5.21 -5.90 10.26
C TRP A 100 -4.00 -6.64 10.83
N LEU A 101 -3.13 -7.14 9.97
CA LEU A 101 -1.87 -7.76 10.39
C LEU A 101 -0.99 -6.78 11.16
N ALA A 102 -0.83 -5.54 10.67
CA ALA A 102 -0.09 -4.51 11.40
C ALA A 102 -0.72 -4.21 12.76
N HIS A 103 -2.04 -4.03 12.85
CA HIS A 103 -2.72 -3.82 14.12
C HIS A 103 -2.51 -4.99 15.09
N LEU A 104 -2.59 -6.22 14.62
CA LEU A 104 -2.34 -7.41 15.42
C LEU A 104 -0.90 -7.45 15.95
N MET A 105 0.09 -7.11 15.12
CA MET A 105 1.52 -7.08 15.50
C MET A 105 1.83 -6.07 16.60
N PHE A 106 1.02 -5.03 16.74
CA PHE A 106 1.22 -3.94 17.71
C PHE A 106 0.18 -3.91 18.84
N ASP A 107 -0.59 -4.99 19.03
CA ASP A 107 -1.64 -5.11 20.05
C ASP A 107 -2.68 -3.97 19.97
N LEU A 108 -3.05 -3.57 18.75
CA LEU A 108 -4.08 -2.58 18.49
C LEU A 108 -5.40 -3.25 18.11
N PRO A 109 -6.55 -2.61 18.38
CA PRO A 109 -7.84 -3.09 17.89
C PRO A 109 -7.81 -3.28 16.38
N ILE A 110 -8.22 -4.46 15.89
CA ILE A 110 -8.18 -4.79 14.46
C ILE A 110 -9.09 -3.85 13.66
N LEU A 111 -10.30 -3.60 14.18
CA LEU A 111 -11.27 -2.71 13.55
C LEU A 111 -11.13 -1.31 14.17
N GLN A 112 -10.55 -0.39 13.42
CA GLN A 112 -10.45 1.01 13.79
C GLN A 112 -10.97 1.89 12.65
N ALA A 113 -11.83 2.85 12.98
CA ALA A 113 -12.22 3.92 12.08
C ALA A 113 -11.31 5.13 12.31
N SER A 114 -10.70 5.66 11.24
CA SER A 114 -9.90 6.88 11.35
C SER A 114 -10.81 8.07 11.64
N MET A 115 -10.55 8.75 12.75
CA MET A 115 -11.25 9.98 13.13
C MET A 115 -10.52 11.25 12.65
N LYS A 116 -9.34 11.10 12.04
CA LYS A 116 -8.54 12.21 11.54
C LYS A 116 -9.04 12.65 10.17
N ALA A 117 -9.57 13.87 10.10
CA ALA A 117 -9.94 14.48 8.83
C ALA A 117 -8.71 14.69 7.95
N ARG A 118 -8.73 14.12 6.75
CA ARG A 118 -7.67 14.25 5.75
C ARG A 118 -8.30 14.72 4.45
N THR A 119 -8.74 15.99 4.44
CA THR A 119 -9.42 16.57 3.30
C THR A 119 -9.03 18.04 3.16
N GLY A 120 -8.98 18.52 1.92
CA GLY A 120 -8.62 19.87 1.57
C GLY A 120 -8.03 19.94 0.17
N ILE A 121 -8.18 21.06 -0.50
CA ILE A 121 -7.70 21.26 -1.88
C ILE A 121 -6.18 21.01 -1.97
N GLY A 122 -5.41 21.50 -1.00
CA GLY A 122 -3.96 21.30 -0.95
C GLY A 122 -3.58 19.82 -0.78
N GLN A 123 -4.29 19.08 0.06
CA GLN A 123 -4.05 17.64 0.23
C GLN A 123 -4.41 16.85 -1.03
N TRP A 124 -5.50 17.18 -1.69
CA TRP A 124 -5.89 16.53 -2.94
C TRP A 124 -4.88 16.82 -4.07
N ALA A 125 -4.38 18.06 -4.16
CA ALA A 125 -3.32 18.40 -5.12
C ALA A 125 -2.03 17.64 -4.82
N ALA A 126 -1.66 17.50 -3.54
CA ALA A 126 -0.48 16.73 -3.13
C ALA A 126 -0.62 15.24 -3.47
N GLU A 127 -1.77 14.64 -3.18
CA GLU A 127 -2.06 13.24 -3.53
C GLU A 127 -2.03 13.01 -5.05
N ALA A 128 -2.65 13.92 -5.82
CA ALA A 128 -2.60 13.85 -7.28
C ALA A 128 -1.16 13.94 -7.80
N THR A 129 -0.36 14.87 -7.27
CA THR A 129 1.05 15.03 -7.66
C THR A 129 1.87 13.80 -7.29
N ALA A 130 1.71 13.26 -6.08
CA ALA A 130 2.44 12.09 -5.63
C ALA A 130 2.07 10.82 -6.41
N THR A 131 0.82 10.71 -6.86
CA THR A 131 0.36 9.56 -7.65
C THR A 131 0.80 9.64 -9.11
N PHE A 132 0.95 10.85 -9.65
CA PHE A 132 1.29 11.08 -11.04
C PHE A 132 2.81 11.08 -11.30
N GLY A 133 3.60 11.46 -10.32
CA GLY A 133 5.05 11.57 -10.39
C GLY A 133 5.78 10.36 -9.91
#